data_d231dd667d08de1be9680fe50908c19b
#
_entry.id   d231dd667d08de1be9680fe50908c19b
#
_cell.length_a   1.000
_cell.length_b   1.000
_cell.length_c   1.000
_cell.angle_alpha   90.00
_cell.angle_beta   90.00
_cell.angle_gamma   90.00
#
_symmetry.space_group_name_H-M   'P 1'
#
loop_
_entity.id
_entity.type
_entity.pdbx_description
1 polymer ?
#
loop_
_entity_poly.entity_id
_entity_poly.type
_entity_poly.pdbx_seq_one_letter_code
_entity_poly.pdbx_strand_id
1 'polypeptide(L)'
;MNRHPGGEEQTLHLLKSIELKKGMKALDLGAGEGETVRIMKAFGLNVQGVDLAPRSSEVQRGDFLDLQYAADSMDLCISQCAFFVSRNQKKAVSECWRVLKK
;
A
#
# COMPACT_ATOMS: atom_id res chain seq x y z
N MET A 1 -6.15 13.24 -11.42
CA MET A 1 -4.82 13.05 -12.01
C MET A 1 -4.08 11.90 -11.32
N ASN A 2 -3.46 11.07 -12.10
CA ASN A 2 -2.72 9.93 -11.57
C ASN A 2 -1.39 10.35 -10.97
N ARG A 3 -1.00 9.70 -9.89
CA ARG A 3 0.22 10.01 -9.13
C ARG A 3 1.34 9.01 -9.36
N HIS A 4 1.07 7.95 -10.10
CA HIS A 4 2.04 6.90 -10.37
C HIS A 4 1.91 6.43 -11.82
N PRO A 5 2.93 5.76 -12.35
CA PRO A 5 2.89 5.27 -13.73
C PRO A 5 1.70 4.35 -13.96
N GLY A 6 0.99 4.55 -15.06
CA GLY A 6 -0.15 3.74 -15.44
C GLY A 6 -1.44 4.06 -14.73
N GLY A 7 -1.38 4.81 -13.60
CA GLY A 7 -2.55 5.27 -12.88
C GLY A 7 -3.51 4.16 -12.45
N GLU A 8 -4.78 4.49 -12.38
CA GLU A 8 -5.82 3.59 -11.91
C GLU A 8 -5.94 2.34 -12.76
N GLU A 9 -5.86 2.48 -14.07
CA GLU A 9 -5.97 1.35 -14.98
C GLU A 9 -4.84 0.34 -14.76
N GLN A 10 -3.63 0.83 -14.55
CA GLN A 10 -2.48 -0.01 -14.26
C GLN A 10 -2.64 -0.72 -12.92
N THR A 11 -3.18 -0.01 -11.93
CA THR A 11 -3.45 -0.59 -10.61
C THR A 11 -4.44 -1.74 -10.70
N LEU A 12 -5.53 -1.56 -11.45
CA LEU A 12 -6.52 -2.62 -11.65
C LEU A 12 -5.90 -3.84 -12.31
N HIS A 13 -5.08 -3.63 -13.33
CA HIS A 13 -4.41 -4.72 -14.01
C HIS A 13 -3.48 -5.49 -13.07
N LEU A 14 -2.70 -4.76 -12.28
CA LEU A 14 -1.79 -5.35 -11.30
C LEU A 14 -2.54 -6.20 -10.27
N LEU A 15 -3.63 -5.66 -9.72
CA LEU A 15 -4.41 -6.39 -8.71
C LEU A 15 -5.05 -7.65 -9.28
N LYS A 16 -5.50 -7.63 -10.53
CA LYS A 16 -6.08 -8.80 -11.18
C LYS A 16 -5.06 -9.91 -11.40
N SER A 17 -3.78 -9.59 -11.46
CA SER A 17 -2.73 -10.59 -11.65
C SER A 17 -2.35 -11.29 -10.35
N ILE A 18 -2.86 -10.84 -9.22
CA ILE A 18 -2.61 -11.41 -7.89
C ILE A 18 -3.84 -12.18 -7.45
N GLU A 19 -3.65 -13.33 -6.81
CA GLU A 19 -4.77 -14.08 -6.26
C GLU A 19 -5.28 -13.39 -5.00
N LEU A 20 -6.35 -12.63 -5.15
CA LEU A 20 -6.95 -11.87 -4.05
C LEU A 20 -8.13 -12.60 -3.44
N LYS A 21 -8.22 -12.54 -2.12
CA LYS A 21 -9.35 -13.11 -1.39
C LYS A 21 -10.01 -12.01 -0.58
N LYS A 22 -11.34 -12.03 -0.56
CA LYS A 22 -12.12 -11.07 0.20
C LYS A 22 -11.70 -11.09 1.67
N GLY A 23 -11.53 -9.92 2.24
CA GLY A 23 -11.13 -9.79 3.63
C GLY A 23 -9.64 -9.81 3.90
N MET A 24 -8.81 -10.03 2.88
CA MET A 24 -7.36 -9.94 3.06
C MET A 24 -6.97 -8.56 3.58
N LYS A 25 -6.02 -8.53 4.51
CA LYS A 25 -5.50 -7.28 5.06
C LYS A 25 -4.37 -6.77 4.19
N ALA A 26 -4.48 -5.53 3.76
CA ALA A 26 -3.52 -4.94 2.83
C ALA A 26 -3.06 -3.55 3.29
N LEU A 27 -1.81 -3.22 2.95
CA LEU A 27 -1.25 -1.89 3.13
C LEU A 27 -0.90 -1.31 1.77
N ASP A 28 -1.23 -0.04 1.58
CA ASP A 28 -0.76 0.74 0.44
C ASP A 28 0.21 1.79 0.96
N LEU A 29 1.48 1.62 0.65
CA LEU A 29 2.56 2.46 1.14
C LEU A 29 2.81 3.60 0.16
N GLY A 30 2.77 4.84 0.66
CA GLY A 30 2.84 6.01 -0.19
C GLY A 30 1.52 6.24 -0.91
N ALA A 31 0.42 6.13 -0.18
CA ALA A 31 -0.92 6.09 -0.77
C ALA A 31 -1.43 7.43 -1.30
N GLY A 32 -0.85 8.55 -0.84
CA GLY A 32 -1.18 9.88 -1.34
C GLY A 32 -2.66 10.21 -1.24
N GLU A 33 -3.36 10.21 -2.39
CA GLU A 33 -4.78 10.55 -2.47
C GLU A 33 -5.71 9.38 -2.15
N GLY A 34 -5.18 8.18 -2.00
CA GLY A 34 -5.99 7.02 -1.65
C GLY A 34 -6.66 6.33 -2.83
N GLU A 35 -6.19 6.59 -4.05
CA GLU A 35 -6.76 5.99 -5.26
C GLU A 35 -6.68 4.46 -5.22
N THR A 36 -5.49 3.93 -4.94
CA THR A 36 -5.28 2.48 -4.84
C THR A 36 -6.03 1.89 -3.65
N VAL A 37 -6.10 2.63 -2.54
CA VAL A 37 -6.87 2.21 -1.37
C VAL A 37 -8.33 1.97 -1.76
N ARG A 38 -8.93 2.91 -2.49
CA ARG A 38 -10.33 2.79 -2.92
C ARG A 38 -10.53 1.61 -3.85
N ILE A 39 -9.59 1.39 -4.76
CA ILE A 39 -9.65 0.25 -5.70
C ILE A 39 -9.58 -1.06 -4.94
N MET A 40 -8.66 -1.19 -4.00
CA MET A 40 -8.53 -2.41 -3.22
C MET A 40 -9.76 -2.69 -2.35
N LYS A 41 -10.36 -1.64 -1.79
CA LYS A 41 -11.60 -1.79 -1.03
C LYS A 41 -12.72 -2.31 -1.92
N ALA A 42 -12.76 -1.88 -3.17
CA ALA A 42 -13.76 -2.36 -4.13
C ALA A 42 -13.62 -3.85 -4.43
N PHE A 43 -12.42 -4.41 -4.27
CA PHE A 43 -12.18 -5.85 -4.40
C PHE A 43 -12.51 -6.62 -3.12
N GLY A 44 -12.98 -5.92 -2.07
CA GLY A 44 -13.34 -6.57 -0.82
C GLY A 44 -12.19 -6.71 0.17
N LEU A 45 -11.08 -6.04 -0.06
CA LEU A 45 -9.94 -6.09 0.85
C LEU A 45 -10.12 -5.16 2.04
N ASN A 46 -9.52 -5.53 3.16
CA ASN A 46 -9.43 -4.67 4.34
C ASN A 46 -8.10 -3.91 4.22
N VAL A 47 -8.14 -2.72 3.65
CA VAL A 47 -6.94 -2.00 3.26
C VAL A 47 -6.75 -0.71 4.06
N GLN A 48 -5.49 -0.39 4.36
CA GLN A 48 -5.09 0.86 4.95
C GLN A 48 -4.02 1.50 4.08
N GLY A 49 -4.17 2.80 3.83
CA GLY A 49 -3.17 3.59 3.12
C GLY A 49 -2.32 4.37 4.11
N VAL A 50 -1.04 4.48 3.83
CA VAL A 50 -0.08 5.19 4.67
C VAL A 50 0.74 6.14 3.81
N ASP A 51 0.92 7.37 4.26
CA ASP A 51 1.74 8.37 3.56
C ASP A 51 2.27 9.37 4.58
N LEU A 52 3.46 9.91 4.33
CA LEU A 52 4.02 10.95 5.17
C LEU A 52 3.20 12.25 5.08
N ALA A 53 2.56 12.47 3.93
CA ALA A 53 1.73 13.64 3.67
C ALA A 53 0.41 13.21 3.02
N PRO A 54 -0.51 12.64 3.79
CA PRO A 54 -1.78 12.16 3.25
C PRO A 54 -2.58 13.29 2.60
N ARG A 55 -3.21 12.97 1.47
CA ARG A 55 -4.04 13.93 0.73
C ARG A 55 -5.49 13.52 0.66
N SER A 56 -5.90 12.58 1.49
CA SER A 56 -7.30 12.21 1.64
C SER A 56 -7.50 11.59 3.02
N SER A 57 -8.76 11.58 3.48
CA SER A 57 -9.11 11.00 4.77
C SER A 57 -9.00 9.48 4.79
N GLU A 58 -8.84 8.85 3.62
CA GLU A 58 -8.69 7.41 3.51
C GLU A 58 -7.25 6.94 3.71
N VAL A 59 -6.33 7.90 3.86
CA VAL A 59 -4.91 7.62 4.02
C VAL A 59 -4.46 8.15 5.38
N GLN A 60 -3.75 7.33 6.13
CA GLN A 60 -3.21 7.71 7.43
C GLN A 60 -1.81 8.28 7.28
N ARG A 61 -1.48 9.23 8.15
CA ARG A 61 -0.11 9.73 8.23
C ARG A 61 0.77 8.65 8.84
N GLY A 62 1.87 8.34 8.19
CA GLY A 62 2.82 7.37 8.70
C GLY A 62 4.06 7.28 7.83
N ASP A 63 5.09 6.66 8.37
CA ASP A 63 6.36 6.46 7.70
C ASP A 63 6.52 4.98 7.35
N PHE A 64 6.65 4.65 6.06
CA PHE A 64 6.85 3.25 5.70
C PHE A 64 8.22 2.71 6.10
N LEU A 65 9.11 3.55 6.60
CA LEU A 65 10.37 3.12 7.22
C LEU A 65 10.19 2.71 8.68
N ASP A 66 9.01 2.97 9.24
CA ASP A 66 8.70 2.67 10.63
C ASP A 66 7.18 2.44 10.77
N LEU A 67 6.73 1.30 10.27
CA LEU A 67 5.30 1.00 10.23
C LEU A 67 4.76 0.67 11.61
N GLN A 68 3.64 1.27 11.96
CA GLN A 68 2.98 1.09 13.25
C GLN A 68 2.00 -0.08 13.21
N TYR A 69 2.42 -1.18 12.64
CA TYR A 69 1.65 -2.42 12.54
C TYR A 69 2.47 -3.58 13.08
N ALA A 70 1.79 -4.55 13.65
CA ALA A 70 2.46 -5.72 14.20
C ALA A 70 3.13 -6.54 13.10
N ALA A 71 4.17 -7.29 13.46
CA ALA A 71 4.75 -8.27 12.57
C ALA A 71 3.69 -9.31 12.19
N ASP A 72 3.77 -9.83 10.98
CA ASP A 72 2.88 -10.90 10.50
C ASP A 72 1.39 -10.54 10.57
N SER A 73 1.06 -9.26 10.35
CA SER A 73 -0.32 -8.77 10.44
C SER A 73 -0.99 -8.53 9.09
N MET A 74 -0.22 -8.46 8.02
CA MET A 74 -0.73 -8.10 6.70
C MET A 74 -0.60 -9.24 5.69
N ASP A 75 -1.59 -9.39 4.83
CA ASP A 75 -1.56 -10.36 3.74
C ASP A 75 -0.89 -9.81 2.49
N LEU A 76 -0.92 -8.49 2.33
CA LEU A 76 -0.44 -7.84 1.10
C LEU A 76 0.11 -6.46 1.42
N CYS A 77 1.23 -6.11 0.80
CA CYS A 77 1.75 -4.74 0.79
C CYS A 77 1.94 -4.31 -0.65
N ILE A 78 1.46 -3.11 -0.97
CA ILE A 78 1.63 -2.51 -2.28
C ILE A 78 2.33 -1.17 -2.11
N SER A 79 3.30 -0.90 -2.99
CA SER A 79 3.92 0.40 -3.07
C SER A 79 4.13 0.74 -4.55
N GLN A 80 3.43 1.77 -5.02
CA GLN A 80 3.56 2.21 -6.39
C GLN A 80 4.40 3.48 -6.40
N CYS A 81 5.67 3.34 -6.83
CA CYS A 81 6.64 4.43 -6.94
C CYS A 81 7.12 5.04 -5.63
N ALA A 82 6.52 4.70 -4.48
CA ALA A 82 6.92 5.30 -3.21
C ALA A 82 8.38 5.01 -2.86
N PHE A 83 8.86 3.80 -3.13
CA PHE A 83 10.21 3.42 -2.79
C PHE A 83 11.27 4.12 -3.64
N PHE A 84 10.90 4.63 -4.81
CA PHE A 84 11.82 5.37 -5.66
C PHE A 84 12.22 6.71 -5.08
N VAL A 85 11.40 7.27 -4.21
CA VAL A 85 11.71 8.54 -3.54
C VAL A 85 12.24 8.35 -2.14
N SER A 86 12.31 7.10 -1.66
CA SER A 86 12.83 6.80 -0.35
C SER A 86 14.35 6.84 -0.33
N ARG A 87 14.91 7.41 0.74
CA ARG A 87 16.36 7.42 0.94
C ARG A 87 16.90 6.08 1.42
N ASN A 88 16.02 5.22 1.93
CA ASN A 88 16.43 3.94 2.51
C ASN A 88 15.49 2.84 2.05
N GLN A 89 15.72 2.38 0.82
CA GLN A 89 14.90 1.33 0.22
C GLN A 89 15.02 0.01 0.97
N LYS A 90 16.21 -0.29 1.51
CA LYS A 90 16.41 -1.53 2.29
C LYS A 90 15.53 -1.54 3.53
N LYS A 91 15.46 -0.42 4.23
CA LYS A 91 14.63 -0.29 5.43
C LYS A 91 13.16 -0.41 5.08
N ALA A 92 12.73 0.22 3.97
CA ALA A 92 11.35 0.12 3.50
C ALA A 92 10.95 -1.32 3.22
N VAL A 93 11.78 -2.05 2.49
CA VAL A 93 11.54 -3.46 2.17
C VAL A 93 11.52 -4.31 3.45
N SER A 94 12.44 -4.03 4.37
CA SER A 94 12.51 -4.74 5.65
C SER A 94 11.22 -4.57 6.46
N GLU A 95 10.65 -3.35 6.48
CA GLU A 95 9.39 -3.11 7.18
C GLU A 95 8.22 -3.83 6.51
N CYS A 96 8.18 -3.85 5.18
CA CYS A 96 7.17 -4.62 4.45
C CYS A 96 7.27 -6.10 4.80
N TRP A 97 8.47 -6.63 4.81
CA TRP A 97 8.70 -8.05 5.16
C TRP A 97 8.24 -8.34 6.58
N ARG A 98 8.56 -7.45 7.52
CA ARG A 98 8.19 -7.63 8.92
C ARG A 98 6.68 -7.75 9.12
N VAL A 99 5.90 -6.87 8.47
CA VAL A 99 4.45 -6.85 8.66
C VAL A 99 3.71 -7.92 7.85
N LEU A 100 4.33 -8.46 6.81
CA LEU A 100 3.71 -9.50 5.99
C LEU A 100 3.68 -10.83 6.72
N LYS A 101 2.56 -11.53 6.61
CA LYS A 101 2.44 -12.90 7.12
C LYS A 101 3.36 -13.82 6.35
N LYS A 102 4.00 -14.75 7.05
CA LYS A 102 4.93 -15.71 6.45
C LYS A 102 4.22 -17.01 6.11
#